data_cf625b5626ad7d840454126031e99952
#
_entry.id   cf625b5626ad7d840454126031e99952
#
_cell.length_a   1.000
_cell.length_b   1.000
_cell.length_c   1.000
_cell.angle_alpha   90.00
_cell.angle_beta   90.00
_cell.angle_gamma   90.00
#
_symmetry.space_group_name_H-M   'P 1'
#
loop_
_entity.id
_entity.type
_entity.pdbx_description
1 polymer ?
#
loop_
_entity_poly.entity_id
_entity_poly.type
_entity_poly.pdbx_seq_one_letter_code
_entity_poly.pdbx_strand_id
1 'polypeptide(L)'
;MEGFRFWKQGYWKNHLAGRKYHISALYVVDLVKFRQIAAGDRLRGQYQALSQDPNSLSNLDQDLPNNMIHQVPIFSLPQEWLYCETWCDKSTLTTAKSIDLCNNPLTKEPKLDAARRIVKEWTGYDEEMAKLAEEIKLNASGKTPSSAHTDQHEHTEL
;
A
#
# COMPACT_ATOMS: atom_id res chain seq x y z
N MET A 1 4.90 -1.14 -20.43
CA MET A 1 5.34 -2.10 -19.38
C MET A 1 4.93 -3.55 -19.62
N GLU A 2 4.41 -3.91 -20.81
CA GLU A 2 3.93 -5.28 -21.08
C GLU A 2 4.98 -6.37 -20.83
N GLY A 3 6.25 -6.15 -21.19
CA GLY A 3 7.32 -7.13 -21.01
C GLY A 3 7.66 -7.48 -19.55
N PHE A 4 7.21 -6.65 -18.59
CA PHE A 4 7.42 -6.89 -17.16
C PHE A 4 6.21 -7.54 -16.47
N ARG A 5 5.15 -7.85 -17.21
CA ARG A 5 3.97 -8.52 -16.67
C ARG A 5 4.21 -10.02 -16.56
N PHE A 6 5.05 -10.42 -15.60
CA PHE A 6 5.46 -11.81 -15.39
C PHE A 6 4.28 -12.78 -15.25
N TRP A 7 3.16 -12.33 -14.72
CA TRP A 7 1.94 -13.14 -14.55
C TRP A 7 1.25 -13.50 -15.88
N LYS A 8 1.63 -12.88 -17.00
CA LYS A 8 1.15 -13.21 -18.34
C LYS A 8 1.98 -14.30 -19.03
N GLN A 9 3.00 -14.84 -18.36
CA GLN A 9 3.94 -15.80 -18.91
C GLN A 9 4.20 -16.95 -17.94
N GLY A 10 4.81 -18.03 -18.44
CA GLY A 10 5.31 -19.15 -17.66
C GLY A 10 4.30 -19.75 -16.68
N TYR A 11 4.77 -20.03 -15.48
CA TYR A 11 3.98 -20.65 -14.42
C TYR A 11 2.68 -19.89 -14.14
N TRP A 12 2.75 -18.59 -13.93
CA TRP A 12 1.59 -17.78 -13.54
C TRP A 12 0.48 -17.77 -14.59
N LYS A 13 0.83 -17.66 -15.87
CA LYS A 13 -0.15 -17.72 -16.96
C LYS A 13 -0.97 -19.01 -16.91
N ASN A 14 -0.29 -20.13 -16.73
CA ASN A 14 -0.93 -21.45 -16.70
C ASN A 14 -1.72 -21.64 -15.39
N HIS A 15 -1.13 -21.28 -14.26
CA HIS A 15 -1.72 -21.43 -12.95
C HIS A 15 -3.00 -20.59 -12.78
N LEU A 16 -2.98 -19.34 -13.23
CA LEU A 16 -4.14 -18.45 -13.13
C LEU A 16 -5.31 -18.87 -14.01
N ALA A 17 -5.06 -19.60 -15.10
CA ALA A 17 -6.08 -20.12 -16.01
C ALA A 17 -7.11 -19.05 -16.43
N GLY A 18 -6.63 -17.86 -16.82
CA GLY A 18 -7.45 -16.71 -17.20
C GLY A 18 -7.94 -15.81 -16.06
N ARG A 19 -7.70 -16.17 -14.79
CA ARG A 19 -7.96 -15.28 -13.67
C ARG A 19 -6.95 -14.14 -13.61
N LYS A 20 -7.34 -13.04 -12.95
CA LYS A 20 -6.45 -11.90 -12.74
C LYS A 20 -5.42 -12.24 -11.67
N TYR A 21 -4.20 -11.75 -11.85
CA TYR A 21 -3.21 -11.68 -10.80
C TYR A 21 -3.47 -10.43 -9.95
N HIS A 22 -3.43 -10.55 -8.62
CA HIS A 22 -3.74 -9.47 -7.69
C HIS A 22 -2.50 -9.02 -6.96
N ILE A 23 -2.33 -7.70 -6.88
CA ILE A 23 -1.28 -7.06 -6.08
C ILE A 23 -1.69 -7.03 -4.60
N SER A 24 -0.72 -7.01 -3.69
CA SER A 24 -0.94 -6.97 -2.24
C SER A 24 -1.15 -5.56 -1.66
N ALA A 25 -1.39 -4.56 -2.51
CA ALA A 25 -1.50 -3.16 -2.07
C ALA A 25 -2.75 -2.85 -1.22
N LEU A 26 -3.85 -3.56 -1.47
CA LEU A 26 -5.10 -3.37 -0.74
C LEU A 26 -5.88 -4.68 -0.63
N TYR A 27 -6.24 -5.03 0.60
CA TYR A 27 -7.11 -6.18 0.89
C TYR A 27 -8.40 -5.74 1.59
N VAL A 28 -9.51 -6.34 1.15
CA VAL A 28 -10.76 -6.35 1.90
C VAL A 28 -11.10 -7.81 2.18
N VAL A 29 -11.23 -8.18 3.45
CA VAL A 29 -11.43 -9.57 3.87
C VAL A 29 -12.81 -9.73 4.51
N ASP A 30 -13.65 -10.57 3.91
CA ASP A 30 -14.86 -11.07 4.58
C ASP A 30 -14.45 -12.10 5.63
N LEU A 31 -14.35 -11.66 6.88
CA LEU A 31 -13.86 -12.50 7.98
C LEU A 31 -14.78 -13.69 8.27
N VAL A 32 -16.07 -13.58 7.98
CA VAL A 32 -17.02 -14.68 8.17
C VAL A 32 -16.72 -15.79 7.16
N LYS A 33 -16.69 -15.45 5.88
CA LYS A 33 -16.33 -16.40 4.82
C LYS A 33 -14.93 -16.96 4.98
N PHE A 34 -13.97 -16.10 5.32
CA PHE A 34 -12.57 -16.50 5.54
C PHE A 34 -12.44 -17.59 6.61
N ARG A 35 -13.18 -17.44 7.72
CA ARG A 35 -13.22 -18.45 8.80
C ARG A 35 -13.97 -19.70 8.38
N GLN A 36 -15.12 -19.57 7.72
CA GLN A 36 -15.94 -20.70 7.26
C GLN A 36 -15.17 -21.68 6.39
N ILE A 37 -14.32 -21.19 5.50
CA ILE A 37 -13.51 -22.02 4.61
C ILE A 37 -12.12 -22.37 5.18
N ALA A 38 -11.85 -22.00 6.44
CA ALA A 38 -10.53 -22.14 7.07
C ALA A 38 -9.38 -21.60 6.21
N ALA A 39 -9.58 -20.42 5.58
CA ALA A 39 -8.64 -19.84 4.62
C ALA A 39 -7.25 -19.65 5.23
N GLY A 40 -7.18 -19.22 6.49
CA GLY A 40 -5.90 -19.03 7.19
C GLY A 40 -5.09 -20.31 7.34
N ASP A 41 -5.76 -21.45 7.64
CA ASP A 41 -5.09 -22.75 7.77
C ASP A 41 -4.62 -23.27 6.41
N ARG A 42 -5.43 -23.10 5.39
CA ARG A 42 -5.06 -23.44 4.00
C ARG A 42 -3.84 -22.64 3.52
N LEU A 43 -3.84 -21.33 3.74
CA LEU A 43 -2.73 -20.46 3.39
C LEU A 43 -1.46 -20.83 4.15
N ARG A 44 -1.55 -21.09 5.47
CA ARG A 44 -0.39 -21.54 6.28
C ARG A 44 0.16 -22.88 5.80
N GLY A 45 -0.71 -23.85 5.52
CA GLY A 45 -0.28 -25.16 5.01
C GLY A 45 0.45 -25.03 3.68
N GLN A 46 -0.08 -24.23 2.75
CA GLN A 46 0.56 -23.96 1.46
C GLN A 46 1.89 -23.20 1.63
N TYR A 47 1.93 -22.21 2.52
CA TYR A 47 3.16 -21.51 2.84
C TYR A 47 4.26 -22.47 3.32
N GLN A 48 3.94 -23.36 4.28
CA GLN A 48 4.89 -24.32 4.81
C GLN A 48 5.40 -25.28 3.73
N ALA A 49 4.53 -25.71 2.81
CA ALA A 49 4.93 -26.57 1.70
C ALA A 49 5.85 -25.84 0.72
N LEU A 50 5.52 -24.61 0.34
CA LEU A 50 6.28 -23.82 -0.63
C LEU A 50 7.60 -23.30 -0.06
N SER A 51 7.66 -22.96 1.23
CA SER A 51 8.87 -22.42 1.86
C SER A 51 10.01 -23.43 2.01
N GLN A 52 9.77 -24.71 1.73
CA GLN A 52 10.83 -25.73 1.63
C GLN A 52 11.72 -25.54 0.40
N ASP A 53 11.21 -24.87 -0.65
CA ASP A 53 11.99 -24.49 -1.83
C ASP A 53 12.16 -22.95 -1.84
N PRO A 54 13.39 -22.43 -1.68
CA PRO A 54 13.66 -20.99 -1.66
C PRO A 54 13.34 -20.30 -2.99
N ASN A 55 13.14 -21.04 -4.07
CA ASN A 55 12.80 -20.50 -5.40
C ASN A 55 11.28 -20.54 -5.70
N SER A 56 10.46 -21.02 -4.77
CA SER A 56 9.04 -21.26 -5.05
C SER A 56 8.21 -20.00 -5.21
N LEU A 57 8.46 -18.96 -4.39
CA LEU A 57 7.74 -17.69 -4.40
C LEU A 57 8.71 -16.52 -4.19
N SER A 58 8.63 -15.50 -5.06
CA SER A 58 9.50 -14.32 -5.01
C SER A 58 8.96 -13.22 -4.10
N ASN A 59 7.62 -13.03 -4.07
CA ASN A 59 6.93 -12.01 -3.28
C ASN A 59 5.84 -12.68 -2.46
N LEU A 60 6.22 -13.22 -1.32
CA LEU A 60 5.40 -14.15 -0.55
C LEU A 60 4.01 -13.63 -0.17
N ASP A 61 3.92 -12.39 0.30
CA ASP A 61 2.66 -11.73 0.67
C ASP A 61 1.70 -11.58 -0.51
N GLN A 62 2.23 -11.40 -1.70
CA GLN A 62 1.47 -11.26 -2.94
C GLN A 62 1.28 -12.58 -3.67
N ASP A 63 2.33 -13.39 -3.76
CA ASP A 63 2.30 -14.62 -4.54
C ASP A 63 1.47 -15.72 -3.87
N LEU A 64 1.50 -15.82 -2.54
CA LEU A 64 0.77 -16.88 -1.84
C LEU A 64 -0.76 -16.81 -2.05
N PRO A 65 -1.44 -15.66 -1.89
CA PRO A 65 -2.87 -15.58 -2.21
C PRO A 65 -3.18 -15.88 -3.67
N ASN A 66 -2.35 -15.43 -4.61
CA ASN A 66 -2.53 -15.73 -6.03
C ASN A 66 -2.26 -17.20 -6.36
N ASN A 67 -1.33 -17.86 -5.68
CA ASN A 67 -1.10 -19.29 -5.79
C ASN A 67 -2.30 -20.08 -5.29
N MET A 68 -2.96 -19.61 -4.24
CA MET A 68 -4.12 -20.26 -3.62
C MET A 68 -5.47 -19.83 -4.22
N ILE A 69 -5.49 -19.06 -5.31
CA ILE A 69 -6.70 -18.45 -5.89
C ILE A 69 -7.80 -19.45 -6.26
N HIS A 70 -7.46 -20.70 -6.50
CA HIS A 70 -8.41 -21.77 -6.80
C HIS A 70 -9.08 -22.37 -5.54
N GLN A 71 -8.45 -22.22 -4.38
CA GLN A 71 -8.93 -22.76 -3.09
C GLN A 71 -9.45 -21.65 -2.16
N VAL A 72 -8.85 -20.48 -2.24
CA VAL A 72 -9.24 -19.26 -1.53
C VAL A 72 -9.58 -18.20 -2.58
N PRO A 73 -10.84 -18.10 -3.01
CA PRO A 73 -11.23 -17.23 -4.10
C PRO A 73 -10.97 -15.75 -3.79
N ILE A 74 -10.47 -15.02 -4.79
CA ILE A 74 -10.26 -13.58 -4.72
C ILE A 74 -11.29 -12.90 -5.63
N PHE A 75 -11.99 -11.89 -5.10
CA PHE A 75 -12.82 -10.98 -5.87
C PHE A 75 -12.00 -9.75 -6.24
N SER A 76 -11.95 -9.43 -7.55
CA SER A 76 -11.21 -8.25 -8.02
C SER A 76 -12.01 -6.99 -7.74
N LEU A 77 -11.47 -6.08 -6.96
CA LEU A 77 -12.05 -4.75 -6.78
C LEU A 77 -12.08 -3.97 -8.11
N PRO A 78 -13.02 -3.02 -8.27
CA PRO A 78 -12.99 -2.09 -9.39
C PRO A 78 -11.65 -1.34 -9.49
N GLN A 79 -11.25 -0.99 -10.73
CA GLN A 79 -9.94 -0.37 -11.00
C GLN A 79 -9.71 0.93 -10.22
N GLU A 80 -10.75 1.67 -9.90
CA GLU A 80 -10.67 2.92 -9.12
C GLU A 80 -10.07 2.75 -7.72
N TRP A 81 -10.08 1.52 -7.18
CA TRP A 81 -9.49 1.22 -5.87
C TRP A 81 -7.98 1.03 -5.89
N LEU A 82 -7.35 1.08 -7.08
CA LEU A 82 -5.90 0.98 -7.18
C LEU A 82 -5.40 1.78 -8.38
N TYR A 83 -4.53 2.73 -8.12
CA TYR A 83 -3.64 3.30 -9.12
C TYR A 83 -2.18 2.99 -8.76
N CYS A 84 -1.45 2.44 -9.70
CA CYS A 84 0.01 2.31 -9.66
C CYS A 84 0.57 2.78 -11.00
N GLU A 85 1.35 3.86 -11.00
CA GLU A 85 1.88 4.48 -12.21
C GLU A 85 2.64 3.49 -13.11
N THR A 86 3.27 2.50 -12.51
CA THR A 86 4.04 1.47 -13.23
C THR A 86 3.16 0.57 -14.11
N TRP A 87 1.93 0.27 -13.67
CA TRP A 87 1.10 -0.77 -14.29
C TRP A 87 -0.25 -0.31 -14.79
N CYS A 88 -0.77 0.81 -14.25
CA CYS A 88 -2.07 1.36 -14.62
C CYS A 88 -1.95 2.37 -15.77
N ASP A 89 -3.04 2.57 -16.48
CA ASP A 89 -3.15 3.66 -17.44
C ASP A 89 -3.22 4.99 -16.70
N LYS A 90 -2.50 6.00 -17.23
CA LYS A 90 -2.42 7.33 -16.60
C LYS A 90 -3.79 8.00 -16.45
N SER A 91 -4.73 7.72 -17.34
CA SER A 91 -6.09 8.25 -17.27
C SER A 91 -6.85 7.80 -16.02
N THR A 92 -6.50 6.63 -15.43
CA THR A 92 -7.17 6.10 -14.25
C THR A 92 -6.76 6.82 -12.95
N LEU A 93 -5.71 7.66 -12.97
CA LEU A 93 -5.30 8.46 -11.80
C LEU A 93 -6.40 9.41 -11.33
N THR A 94 -7.17 10.00 -12.26
CA THR A 94 -8.21 11.01 -11.94
C THR A 94 -9.37 10.44 -11.14
N THR A 95 -9.62 9.14 -11.24
CA THR A 95 -10.70 8.43 -10.53
C THR A 95 -10.19 7.53 -9.41
N ALA A 96 -8.88 7.53 -9.20
CA ALA A 96 -8.25 6.66 -8.21
C ALA A 96 -8.64 7.03 -6.78
N LYS A 97 -9.04 6.03 -6.00
CA LYS A 97 -9.35 6.13 -4.56
C LYS A 97 -8.16 5.77 -3.68
N SER A 98 -7.19 5.06 -4.25
CA SER A 98 -5.91 4.75 -3.60
C SER A 98 -4.78 4.76 -4.63
N ILE A 99 -3.59 5.11 -4.16
CA ILE A 99 -2.36 5.15 -4.95
C ILE A 99 -1.34 4.23 -4.29
N ASP A 100 -0.85 3.26 -5.05
CA ASP A 100 0.27 2.41 -4.62
C ASP A 100 1.55 2.90 -5.31
N LEU A 101 2.53 3.28 -4.49
CA LEU A 101 3.86 3.71 -4.95
C LEU A 101 4.75 2.48 -5.17
N CYS A 102 4.37 1.64 -6.12
CA CYS A 102 5.16 0.47 -6.47
C CYS A 102 6.46 0.83 -7.20
N ASN A 103 7.46 -0.02 -7.05
CA ASN A 103 8.74 0.18 -7.73
C ASN A 103 8.57 0.14 -9.24
N ASN A 104 9.17 1.13 -9.93
CA ASN A 104 9.27 1.12 -11.38
C ASN A 104 10.61 0.51 -11.79
N PRO A 105 10.64 -0.66 -12.43
CA PRO A 105 11.88 -1.33 -12.81
C PRO A 105 12.72 -0.57 -13.84
N LEU A 106 12.12 0.38 -14.58
CA LEU A 106 12.81 1.18 -15.57
C LEU A 106 13.47 2.42 -14.97
N THR A 107 12.75 3.15 -14.11
CA THR A 107 13.25 4.43 -13.57
C THR A 107 13.99 4.24 -12.26
N LYS A 108 13.62 3.24 -11.46
CA LYS A 108 14.11 3.01 -10.09
C LYS A 108 13.95 4.25 -9.20
N GLU A 109 12.97 5.10 -9.50
CA GLU A 109 12.65 6.30 -8.71
C GLU A 109 12.36 5.91 -7.25
N PRO A 110 12.95 6.60 -6.25
CA PRO A 110 12.61 6.38 -4.85
C PRO A 110 11.13 6.64 -4.58
N LYS A 111 10.50 5.81 -3.72
CA LYS A 111 9.05 5.90 -3.44
C LYS A 111 8.63 7.26 -2.89
N LEU A 112 9.45 7.90 -2.05
CA LEU A 112 9.15 9.22 -1.50
C LEU A 112 9.19 10.32 -2.56
N ASP A 113 10.06 10.22 -3.56
CA ASP A 113 10.12 11.17 -4.66
C ASP A 113 8.90 11.00 -5.57
N ALA A 114 8.51 9.76 -5.86
CA ALA A 114 7.27 9.47 -6.55
C ALA A 114 6.04 9.98 -5.78
N ALA A 115 6.01 9.84 -4.45
CA ALA A 115 4.94 10.36 -3.60
C ALA A 115 4.80 11.89 -3.75
N ARG A 116 5.89 12.64 -3.60
CA ARG A 116 5.90 14.10 -3.74
C ARG A 116 5.43 14.56 -5.13
N ARG A 117 5.73 13.78 -6.16
CA ARG A 117 5.37 14.09 -7.54
C ARG A 117 3.90 13.76 -7.88
N ILE A 118 3.40 12.64 -7.38
CA ILE A 118 2.07 12.11 -7.72
C ILE A 118 0.99 12.64 -6.77
N VAL A 119 1.28 12.73 -5.49
CA VAL A 119 0.37 13.18 -4.43
C VAL A 119 0.80 14.58 -3.99
N LYS A 120 0.16 15.61 -4.55
CA LYS A 120 0.52 17.00 -4.30
C LYS A 120 0.43 17.42 -2.84
N GLU A 121 -0.51 16.82 -2.11
CA GLU A 121 -0.76 17.07 -0.69
C GLU A 121 0.29 16.42 0.22
N TRP A 122 1.08 15.47 -0.30
CA TRP A 122 2.05 14.71 0.48
C TRP A 122 3.02 15.58 1.27
N THR A 123 3.56 16.63 0.64
CA THR A 123 4.55 17.52 1.27
C THR A 123 3.97 18.20 2.50
N GLY A 124 2.72 18.67 2.43
CA GLY A 124 2.04 19.29 3.57
C GLY A 124 1.86 18.33 4.75
N TYR A 125 1.42 17.10 4.49
CA TYR A 125 1.28 16.06 5.52
C TYR A 125 2.63 15.65 6.12
N ASP A 126 3.67 15.55 5.30
CA ASP A 126 5.03 15.22 5.75
C ASP A 126 5.58 16.31 6.70
N GLU A 127 5.38 17.58 6.38
CA GLU A 127 5.74 18.72 7.23
C GLU A 127 4.94 18.77 8.53
N GLU A 128 3.65 18.49 8.48
CA GLU A 128 2.78 18.42 9.67
C GLU A 128 3.25 17.32 10.62
N MET A 129 3.55 16.14 10.08
CA MET A 129 4.08 15.02 10.87
C MET A 129 5.47 15.30 11.45
N ALA A 130 6.33 16.01 10.71
CA ALA A 130 7.64 16.40 11.22
C ALA A 130 7.51 17.37 12.41
N LYS A 131 6.62 18.36 12.34
CA LYS A 131 6.32 19.29 13.45
C LYS A 131 5.80 18.55 14.69
N LEU A 132 4.83 17.66 14.49
CA LEU A 132 4.28 16.85 15.58
C LEU A 132 5.37 15.98 16.24
N ALA A 133 6.24 15.38 15.45
CA ALA A 133 7.34 14.57 15.99
C ALA A 133 8.34 15.39 16.81
N GLU A 134 8.60 16.65 16.42
CA GLU A 134 9.43 17.58 17.22
C GLU A 134 8.75 17.99 18.51
N GLU A 135 7.46 18.33 18.48
CA GLU A 135 6.68 18.65 19.67
C GLU A 135 6.68 17.50 20.69
N ILE A 136 6.48 16.28 20.22
CA ILE A 136 6.53 15.08 21.08
C ILE A 136 7.92 14.93 21.72
N LYS A 137 8.99 15.13 20.98
CA LYS A 137 10.37 15.05 21.49
C LYS A 137 10.66 16.14 22.53
N LEU A 138 10.21 17.37 22.29
CA LEU A 138 10.36 18.47 23.23
C LEU A 138 9.62 18.20 24.53
N ASN A 139 8.37 17.76 24.45
CA ASN A 139 7.55 17.44 25.61
C ASN A 139 8.16 16.26 26.42
N ALA A 140 8.66 15.23 25.75
CA ALA A 140 9.33 14.09 26.40
C ALA A 140 10.65 14.47 27.08
N SER A 141 11.35 15.54 26.58
CA SER A 141 12.60 16.03 27.15
C SER A 141 12.40 17.06 28.28
N GLY A 142 11.17 17.38 28.67
CA GLY A 142 10.84 18.35 29.71
C GLY A 142 11.15 19.83 29.35
N LYS A 143 11.44 20.10 28.07
CA LYS A 143 11.64 21.45 27.55
C LYS A 143 10.33 21.94 26.92
N THR A 144 9.47 22.54 27.74
CA THR A 144 8.25 23.23 27.26
C THR A 144 8.65 24.46 26.43
N PRO A 145 8.11 24.68 25.23
CA PRO A 145 8.28 25.94 24.53
C PRO A 145 7.62 27.05 25.36
N SER A 146 8.37 28.10 25.68
CA SER A 146 7.82 29.32 26.31
C SER A 146 6.78 29.91 25.37
N SER A 147 5.50 29.81 25.69
CA SER A 147 4.43 30.55 25.03
C SER A 147 4.60 32.04 25.34
N ALA A 148 5.10 32.79 24.36
CA ALA A 148 4.98 34.25 24.39
C ALA A 148 3.50 34.59 24.15
N HIS A 149 2.74 34.68 25.25
CA HIS A 149 1.46 35.40 25.26
C HIS A 149 1.76 36.88 25.21
N THR A 150 1.51 37.48 24.08
CA THR A 150 1.38 38.94 23.98
C THR A 150 -0.06 39.26 24.32
N ASP A 151 -0.32 39.54 25.60
CA ASP A 151 -1.54 40.23 26.04
C ASP A 151 -1.49 41.67 25.53
N GLN A 152 -2.23 41.97 24.49
CA GLN A 152 -2.65 43.34 24.19
C GLN A 152 -4.07 43.53 24.71
N HIS A 153 -4.19 43.91 25.98
CA HIS A 153 -5.37 44.58 26.49
C HIS A 153 -5.35 46.01 25.96
N GLU A 154 -6.16 46.30 25.01
CA GLU A 154 -6.53 47.65 24.65
C GLU A 154 -7.78 48.02 25.48
N HIS A 155 -7.55 48.82 26.54
CA HIS A 155 -8.57 49.57 27.21
C HIS A 155 -9.08 50.68 26.30
N THR A 156 -10.35 50.67 25.98
CA THR A 156 -11.06 51.87 25.50
C THR A 156 -12.16 52.17 26.47
N GLU A 157 -11.95 53.22 27.32
CA GLU A 157 -13.00 53.94 28.00
C GLU A 157 -13.77 54.81 27.00
N LEU A 158 -15.08 54.77 27.05
CA LEU A 158 -16.09 55.81 27.15
C LEU A 158 -17.47 55.27 26.80
#